data_2941b0a6036a347662b562c6b6c81054
#
_entry.id   2941b0a6036a347662b562c6b6c81054
#
_cell.length_a   1.000
_cell.length_b   1.000
_cell.length_c   1.000
_cell.angle_alpha   90.00
_cell.angle_beta   90.00
_cell.angle_gamma   90.00
#
_symmetry.space_group_name_H-M   'P 1'
#
loop_
_entity.id
_entity.type
_entity.pdbx_description
1 polymer ?
#
loop_
_entity_poly.entity_id
_entity_poly.type
_entity_poly.pdbx_seq_one_letter_code
_entity_poly.pdbx_strand_id
1 'polypeptide(L)'
;MNILIFEYNNFGTEDVKECLEKKGYKYTVVETDEYRNRVSPEFDRLFEEKFSEGINGEKYDCVFTFNYSPVISNNCKARNVPYIALVYDSPQVLLYSYTIINTCNYVFIFDKTQYMELKKEGINTVYYVPLAVNTDRMKRMSAAQEQNRSRFTEVYGGDIAFVGAMYNEKHNLYDKLDGISDFTRGYLDSVMNAQRKVYGHFFLEEVLNGEILKDMLNSLPLEPNNDGVETIQYLYADYFLARKMANDDRTEIMSRLGRDFGKEYMVNLFTFNETPMLLNVNNRGPVDYYND
;
A
#
# COMPACT_ATOMS: atom_id res chain seq x y z
N MET A 1 -22.43 -18.09 -5.40
CA MET A 1 -20.98 -18.14 -5.22
C MET A 1 -20.67 -17.83 -3.77
N ASN A 2 -19.79 -18.61 -3.15
CA ASN A 2 -19.39 -18.53 -1.75
C ASN A 2 -17.93 -18.06 -1.69
N ILE A 3 -17.65 -16.95 -1.03
CA ILE A 3 -16.33 -16.29 -1.07
C ILE A 3 -15.75 -16.21 0.33
N LEU A 4 -14.50 -16.63 0.50
CA LEU A 4 -13.74 -16.39 1.71
C LEU A 4 -12.88 -15.13 1.53
N ILE A 5 -13.08 -14.13 2.36
CA ILE A 5 -12.38 -12.85 2.31
C ILE A 5 -11.45 -12.76 3.50
N PHE A 6 -10.15 -12.57 3.26
CA PHE A 6 -9.22 -12.16 4.31
C PHE A 6 -8.97 -10.67 4.20
N GLU A 7 -9.05 -9.98 5.33
CA GLU A 7 -8.83 -8.55 5.37
C GLU A 7 -8.06 -8.09 6.61
N TYR A 8 -7.42 -6.92 6.49
CA TYR A 8 -6.86 -6.19 7.62
C TYR A 8 -6.76 -4.70 7.27
N ASN A 9 -7.63 -3.88 7.89
CA ASN A 9 -7.65 -2.42 7.70
C ASN A 9 -7.73 -1.98 6.22
N ASN A 10 -8.49 -2.70 5.40
CA ASN A 10 -8.66 -2.37 3.98
C ASN A 10 -9.87 -1.45 3.78
N PHE A 11 -9.65 -0.27 3.20
CA PHE A 11 -10.73 0.70 2.96
C PHE A 11 -11.69 0.33 1.81
N GLY A 12 -11.40 -0.70 1.03
CA GLY A 12 -12.28 -1.18 -0.06
C GLY A 12 -13.22 -2.31 0.34
N THR A 13 -13.09 -2.89 1.53
CA THR A 13 -13.82 -4.10 1.92
C THR A 13 -15.34 -3.88 1.94
N GLU A 14 -15.81 -2.76 2.46
CA GLU A 14 -17.25 -2.45 2.47
C GLU A 14 -17.83 -2.27 1.06
N ASP A 15 -17.06 -1.71 0.14
CA ASP A 15 -17.46 -1.58 -1.26
C ASP A 15 -17.57 -2.95 -1.95
N VAL A 16 -16.67 -3.88 -1.63
CA VAL A 16 -16.73 -5.26 -2.12
C VAL A 16 -17.94 -5.98 -1.53
N LYS A 17 -18.16 -5.89 -0.21
CA LYS A 17 -19.35 -6.48 0.45
C LYS A 17 -20.65 -6.03 -0.21
N GLU A 18 -20.82 -4.70 -0.37
CA GLU A 18 -22.01 -4.14 -1.04
C GLU A 18 -22.19 -4.69 -2.47
N CYS A 19 -21.08 -4.84 -3.21
CA CYS A 19 -21.12 -5.41 -4.56
C CYS A 19 -21.54 -6.89 -4.55
N LEU A 20 -21.03 -7.69 -3.62
CA LEU A 20 -21.34 -9.10 -3.47
C LEU A 20 -22.81 -9.31 -3.08
N GLU A 21 -23.30 -8.51 -2.16
CA GLU A 21 -24.72 -8.53 -1.70
C GLU A 21 -25.68 -8.21 -2.87
N LYS A 22 -25.38 -7.17 -3.66
CA LYS A 22 -26.16 -6.83 -4.87
C LYS A 22 -26.16 -7.97 -5.90
N LYS A 23 -25.13 -8.80 -5.93
CA LYS A 23 -25.03 -9.98 -6.79
C LYS A 23 -25.64 -11.24 -6.18
N GLY A 24 -26.07 -11.21 -4.93
CA GLY A 24 -26.58 -12.37 -4.19
C GLY A 24 -25.50 -13.41 -3.90
N TYR A 25 -24.25 -13.01 -3.79
CA TYR A 25 -23.14 -13.87 -3.40
C TYR A 25 -23.03 -13.92 -1.87
N LYS A 26 -22.65 -15.08 -1.35
CA LYS A 26 -22.39 -15.28 0.07
C LYS A 26 -20.90 -15.09 0.33
N TYR A 27 -20.55 -14.53 1.47
CA TYR A 27 -19.16 -14.37 1.86
C TYR A 27 -18.95 -14.53 3.37
N THR A 28 -17.74 -14.92 3.75
CA THR A 28 -17.23 -14.86 5.12
C THR A 28 -16.02 -13.94 5.14
N VAL A 29 -15.96 -13.03 6.08
CA VAL A 29 -14.80 -12.15 6.29
C VAL A 29 -14.02 -12.65 7.50
N VAL A 30 -12.73 -12.79 7.33
CA VAL A 30 -11.76 -13.14 8.40
C VAL A 30 -10.77 -12.00 8.52
N GLU A 31 -10.82 -11.32 9.65
CA GLU A 31 -9.91 -10.22 9.97
C GLU A 31 -8.62 -10.78 10.58
N THR A 32 -7.49 -10.54 9.93
CA THR A 32 -6.16 -10.93 10.40
C THR A 32 -5.07 -10.22 9.61
N ASP A 33 -3.96 -9.86 10.23
CA ASP A 33 -2.79 -9.30 9.57
C ASP A 33 -1.76 -10.37 9.13
N GLU A 34 -1.92 -11.60 9.57
CA GLU A 34 -1.00 -12.72 9.30
C GLU A 34 -0.83 -13.02 7.81
N TYR A 35 -1.84 -12.77 6.97
CA TYR A 35 -1.72 -12.98 5.52
C TYR A 35 -0.78 -11.96 4.82
N ARG A 36 -0.36 -10.91 5.52
CA ARG A 36 0.61 -9.94 5.00
C ARG A 36 2.04 -10.48 5.05
N ASN A 37 2.26 -11.57 5.78
CA ASN A 37 3.53 -12.27 5.82
C ASN A 37 3.72 -13.10 4.55
N ARG A 38 4.97 -13.35 4.17
CA ARG A 38 5.29 -14.25 3.05
C ARG A 38 5.12 -15.72 3.44
N VAL A 39 5.41 -16.03 4.69
CA VAL A 39 5.25 -17.33 5.31
C VAL A 39 4.68 -17.12 6.70
N SER A 40 3.61 -17.82 7.05
CA SER A 40 3.01 -17.81 8.40
C SER A 40 2.34 -19.15 8.69
N PRO A 41 2.96 -20.01 9.53
CA PRO A 41 2.32 -21.22 9.99
C PRO A 41 1.02 -20.98 10.79
N GLU A 42 0.92 -19.82 11.44
CA GLU A 42 -0.29 -19.35 12.11
C GLU A 42 -1.41 -19.14 11.12
N PHE A 43 -1.10 -18.44 10.01
CA PHE A 43 -2.05 -18.22 8.95
C PHE A 43 -2.47 -19.52 8.26
N ASP A 44 -1.54 -20.45 8.02
CA ASP A 44 -1.86 -21.74 7.40
C ASP A 44 -2.90 -22.53 8.21
N ARG A 45 -2.77 -22.50 9.54
CA ARG A 45 -3.76 -23.13 10.46
C ARG A 45 -5.10 -22.41 10.42
N LEU A 46 -5.10 -21.08 10.48
CA LEU A 46 -6.31 -20.28 10.40
C LEU A 46 -7.02 -20.50 9.07
N PHE A 47 -6.26 -20.52 7.97
CA PHE A 47 -6.80 -20.77 6.64
C PHE A 47 -7.48 -22.15 6.58
N GLU A 48 -6.82 -23.20 7.06
CA GLU A 48 -7.39 -24.55 7.08
C GLU A 48 -8.69 -24.62 7.87
N GLU A 49 -8.71 -24.03 9.07
CA GLU A 49 -9.90 -23.96 9.92
C GLU A 49 -11.05 -23.27 9.17
N LYS A 50 -10.85 -22.05 8.74
CA LYS A 50 -11.89 -21.23 8.10
C LYS A 50 -12.35 -21.78 6.76
N PHE A 51 -11.42 -22.29 5.97
CA PHE A 51 -11.75 -22.90 4.68
C PHE A 51 -12.57 -24.19 4.83
N SER A 52 -12.27 -24.99 5.86
CA SER A 52 -12.98 -26.24 6.15
C SER A 52 -14.37 -26.00 6.74
N GLU A 53 -14.58 -24.91 7.50
CA GLU A 53 -15.89 -24.53 8.03
C GLU A 53 -16.91 -24.25 6.91
N GLY A 54 -16.47 -23.63 5.82
CA GLY A 54 -17.33 -23.23 4.72
C GLY A 54 -18.39 -22.18 5.13
N ILE A 55 -19.38 -22.00 4.26
CA ILE A 55 -20.58 -21.18 4.55
C ILE A 55 -21.79 -22.09 4.65
N ASN A 56 -22.38 -22.21 5.87
CA ASN A 56 -23.54 -23.08 6.12
C ASN A 56 -23.33 -24.53 5.63
N GLY A 57 -22.10 -25.05 5.74
CA GLY A 57 -21.71 -26.38 5.26
C GLY A 57 -21.42 -26.48 3.76
N GLU A 58 -21.53 -25.40 3.00
CA GLU A 58 -21.15 -25.33 1.59
C GLU A 58 -19.68 -24.87 1.46
N LYS A 59 -18.96 -25.41 0.49
CA LYS A 59 -17.56 -25.04 0.22
C LYS A 59 -17.46 -23.61 -0.34
N TYR A 60 -16.31 -22.99 -0.12
CA TYR A 60 -15.96 -21.75 -0.82
C TYR A 60 -15.59 -22.02 -2.28
N ASP A 61 -16.06 -21.15 -3.17
CA ASP A 61 -15.76 -21.18 -4.60
C ASP A 61 -14.44 -20.46 -4.92
N CYS A 62 -14.10 -19.46 -4.13
CA CYS A 62 -12.85 -18.71 -4.26
C CYS A 62 -12.45 -18.01 -2.95
N VAL A 63 -11.20 -17.55 -2.90
CA VAL A 63 -10.67 -16.69 -1.85
C VAL A 63 -10.39 -15.30 -2.44
N PHE A 64 -10.67 -14.24 -1.69
CA PHE A 64 -10.46 -12.86 -2.11
C PHE A 64 -9.63 -12.09 -1.10
N THR A 65 -8.74 -11.22 -1.59
CA THR A 65 -8.07 -10.19 -0.79
C THR A 65 -7.89 -8.89 -1.57
N PHE A 66 -7.80 -7.79 -0.82
CA PHE A 66 -7.05 -6.64 -1.31
C PHE A 66 -5.56 -6.90 -1.17
N ASN A 67 -4.81 -6.48 -2.18
CA ASN A 67 -3.40 -6.79 -2.35
C ASN A 67 -3.10 -8.29 -2.44
N TYR A 68 -1.98 -8.60 -3.05
CA TYR A 68 -1.54 -9.98 -3.24
C TYR A 68 -0.84 -10.52 -1.99
N SER A 69 -1.09 -11.79 -1.67
CA SER A 69 -0.47 -12.50 -0.55
C SER A 69 0.11 -13.85 -0.99
N PRO A 70 1.43 -14.06 -0.81
CA PRO A 70 2.09 -15.34 -1.10
C PRO A 70 1.55 -16.51 -0.29
N VAL A 71 1.29 -16.32 1.01
CA VAL A 71 0.79 -17.39 1.89
C VAL A 71 -0.63 -17.82 1.50
N ILE A 72 -1.49 -16.89 1.08
CA ILE A 72 -2.82 -17.22 0.56
C ILE A 72 -2.71 -17.98 -0.76
N SER A 73 -1.85 -17.51 -1.67
CA SER A 73 -1.61 -18.18 -2.94
C SER A 73 -1.20 -19.65 -2.76
N ASN A 74 -0.28 -19.93 -1.82
CA ASN A 74 0.14 -21.30 -1.52
C ASN A 74 -1.00 -22.15 -0.93
N ASN A 75 -1.79 -21.59 -0.02
CA ASN A 75 -2.93 -22.28 0.58
C ASN A 75 -4.01 -22.59 -0.47
N CYS A 76 -4.30 -21.66 -1.36
CA CYS A 76 -5.26 -21.84 -2.45
C CYS A 76 -4.77 -22.87 -3.47
N LYS A 77 -3.47 -22.84 -3.83
CA LYS A 77 -2.86 -23.86 -4.70
C LYS A 77 -3.00 -25.27 -4.12
N ALA A 78 -2.70 -25.45 -2.83
CA ALA A 78 -2.77 -26.74 -2.16
C ALA A 78 -4.20 -27.33 -2.18
N ARG A 79 -5.23 -26.49 -2.25
CA ARG A 79 -6.65 -26.87 -2.23
C ARG A 79 -7.33 -26.77 -3.59
N ASN A 80 -6.57 -26.37 -4.62
CA ASN A 80 -7.07 -26.15 -5.98
C ASN A 80 -8.30 -25.23 -5.99
N VAL A 81 -8.24 -24.12 -5.24
CA VAL A 81 -9.29 -23.09 -5.18
C VAL A 81 -8.78 -21.80 -5.81
N PRO A 82 -9.60 -21.08 -6.62
CA PRO A 82 -9.22 -19.79 -7.17
C PRO A 82 -8.89 -18.75 -6.09
N TYR A 83 -7.80 -18.02 -6.29
CA TYR A 83 -7.41 -16.88 -5.47
C TYR A 83 -7.52 -15.59 -6.29
N ILE A 84 -8.34 -14.67 -5.84
CA ILE A 84 -8.58 -13.37 -6.46
C ILE A 84 -7.93 -12.30 -5.59
N ALA A 85 -6.94 -11.60 -6.12
CA ALA A 85 -6.31 -10.46 -5.45
C ALA A 85 -6.56 -9.18 -6.25
N LEU A 86 -7.13 -8.16 -5.60
CA LEU A 86 -7.28 -6.83 -6.16
C LEU A 86 -6.20 -5.91 -5.57
N VAL A 87 -5.17 -5.64 -6.35
CA VAL A 87 -4.02 -4.83 -5.93
C VAL A 87 -4.37 -3.36 -6.06
N TYR A 88 -4.22 -2.60 -4.97
CA TYR A 88 -4.40 -1.15 -4.94
C TYR A 88 -3.19 -0.38 -4.38
N ASP A 89 -2.17 -1.10 -3.87
CA ASP A 89 -0.89 -0.51 -3.53
C ASP A 89 0.07 -0.57 -4.72
N SER A 90 0.86 0.48 -4.91
CA SER A 90 1.88 0.51 -5.96
C SER A 90 3.13 1.26 -5.47
N PRO A 91 4.32 0.62 -5.63
CA PRO A 91 4.52 -0.78 -6.00
C PRO A 91 4.11 -1.73 -4.87
N GLN A 92 3.53 -2.88 -5.21
CA GLN A 92 3.30 -3.96 -4.25
C GLN A 92 4.42 -4.99 -4.33
N VAL A 93 5.30 -5.01 -3.33
CA VAL A 93 6.51 -5.84 -3.30
C VAL A 93 6.20 -7.34 -3.29
N LEU A 94 5.10 -7.76 -2.65
CA LEU A 94 4.72 -9.18 -2.58
C LEU A 94 4.41 -9.81 -3.94
N LEU A 95 4.16 -9.02 -5.00
CA LEU A 95 3.99 -9.51 -6.37
C LEU A 95 5.27 -10.12 -6.94
N TYR A 96 6.43 -9.81 -6.38
CA TYR A 96 7.72 -10.38 -6.79
C TYR A 96 8.04 -11.73 -6.13
N SER A 97 7.12 -12.28 -5.33
CA SER A 97 7.21 -13.65 -4.81
C SER A 97 7.07 -14.68 -5.94
N TYR A 98 7.82 -15.79 -5.84
CA TYR A 98 7.70 -16.93 -6.78
C TYR A 98 6.30 -17.54 -6.82
N THR A 99 5.48 -17.32 -5.79
CA THR A 99 4.11 -17.81 -5.74
C THR A 99 3.18 -17.13 -6.76
N ILE A 100 3.61 -15.99 -7.35
CA ILE A 100 2.81 -15.27 -8.35
C ILE A 100 2.43 -16.14 -9.57
N ILE A 101 3.25 -17.13 -9.91
CA ILE A 101 3.01 -18.05 -11.03
C ILE A 101 2.02 -19.18 -10.72
N ASN A 102 1.54 -19.30 -9.47
CA ASN A 102 0.57 -20.34 -9.11
C ASN A 102 -0.71 -20.19 -9.95
N THR A 103 -1.11 -21.26 -10.60
CA THR A 103 -2.21 -21.25 -11.58
C THR A 103 -3.59 -20.96 -10.98
N CYS A 104 -3.73 -21.00 -9.65
CA CYS A 104 -4.93 -20.60 -8.94
C CYS A 104 -5.10 -19.07 -8.83
N ASN A 105 -4.06 -18.30 -9.13
CA ASN A 105 -4.06 -16.84 -8.95
C ASN A 105 -4.76 -16.11 -10.08
N TYR A 106 -5.59 -15.13 -9.70
CA TYR A 106 -6.20 -14.11 -10.55
C TYR A 106 -5.89 -12.76 -9.92
N VAL A 107 -4.77 -12.15 -10.32
CA VAL A 107 -4.24 -10.93 -9.69
C VAL A 107 -4.54 -9.73 -10.57
N PHE A 108 -5.39 -8.84 -10.09
CA PHE A 108 -5.80 -7.62 -10.79
C PHE A 108 -4.97 -6.45 -10.31
N ILE A 109 -4.22 -5.82 -11.23
CA ILE A 109 -3.26 -4.76 -10.95
C ILE A 109 -3.69 -3.49 -11.67
N PHE A 110 -3.75 -2.36 -10.95
CA PHE A 110 -4.10 -1.06 -11.55
C PHE A 110 -2.89 -0.31 -12.08
N ASP A 111 -1.70 -0.54 -11.51
CA ASP A 111 -0.46 0.04 -12.01
C ASP A 111 -0.06 -0.63 -13.32
N LYS A 112 -0.17 0.15 -14.40
CA LYS A 112 0.13 -0.34 -15.73
C LYS A 112 1.61 -0.68 -15.91
N THR A 113 2.52 0.04 -15.25
CA THR A 113 3.96 -0.20 -15.32
C THR A 113 4.28 -1.55 -14.68
N GLN A 114 3.88 -1.77 -13.45
CA GLN A 114 4.09 -3.03 -12.75
C GLN A 114 3.42 -4.21 -13.48
N TYR A 115 2.20 -4.02 -14.00
CA TYR A 115 1.56 -5.03 -14.85
C TYR A 115 2.39 -5.40 -16.07
N MET A 116 2.91 -4.39 -16.80
CA MET A 116 3.70 -4.60 -18.03
C MET A 116 5.03 -5.28 -17.74
N GLU A 117 5.69 -4.95 -16.63
CA GLU A 117 6.90 -5.62 -16.17
C GLU A 117 6.66 -7.09 -15.91
N LEU A 118 5.66 -7.44 -15.10
CA LEU A 118 5.31 -8.84 -14.83
C LEU A 118 4.91 -9.61 -16.09
N LYS A 119 4.18 -8.98 -17.00
CA LYS A 119 3.82 -9.60 -18.30
C LYS A 119 5.04 -9.87 -19.18
N LYS A 120 6.02 -8.96 -19.20
CA LYS A 120 7.28 -9.13 -19.94
C LYS A 120 8.07 -10.33 -19.43
N GLU A 121 8.03 -10.59 -18.13
CA GLU A 121 8.66 -11.77 -17.51
C GLU A 121 7.81 -13.06 -17.68
N GLY A 122 6.74 -13.02 -18.46
CA GLY A 122 5.91 -14.19 -18.77
C GLY A 122 4.88 -14.56 -17.68
N ILE A 123 4.63 -13.71 -16.72
CA ILE A 123 3.64 -13.97 -15.66
C ILE A 123 2.22 -13.86 -16.23
N ASN A 124 1.50 -14.98 -16.30
CA ASN A 124 0.18 -15.07 -16.93
C ASN A 124 -0.99 -14.91 -15.95
N THR A 125 -0.73 -14.92 -14.66
CA THR A 125 -1.72 -14.83 -13.58
C THR A 125 -2.13 -13.40 -13.24
N VAL A 126 -1.54 -12.39 -13.90
CA VAL A 126 -1.81 -10.97 -13.69
C VAL A 126 -2.67 -10.37 -14.79
N TYR A 127 -3.58 -9.49 -14.41
CA TYR A 127 -4.55 -8.82 -15.28
C TYR A 127 -4.56 -7.32 -14.98
N TYR A 128 -4.61 -6.49 -16.02
CA TYR A 128 -4.72 -5.04 -15.85
C TYR A 128 -6.17 -4.64 -15.63
N VAL A 129 -6.46 -3.97 -14.51
CA VAL A 129 -7.78 -3.41 -14.22
C VAL A 129 -7.59 -2.07 -13.52
N PRO A 130 -8.10 -0.95 -14.08
CA PRO A 130 -8.06 0.35 -13.41
C PRO A 130 -8.78 0.30 -12.06
N LEU A 131 -8.35 1.14 -11.13
CA LEU A 131 -9.09 1.36 -9.89
C LEU A 131 -10.50 1.86 -10.21
N ALA A 132 -11.44 1.42 -9.41
CA ALA A 132 -12.85 1.77 -9.52
C ALA A 132 -13.34 2.45 -8.24
N VAL A 133 -14.45 3.15 -8.33
CA VAL A 133 -15.14 3.77 -7.20
C VAL A 133 -16.58 3.27 -7.10
N ASN A 134 -17.07 3.06 -5.89
CA ASN A 134 -18.48 2.79 -5.62
C ASN A 134 -19.29 4.09 -5.77
N THR A 135 -19.84 4.31 -6.95
CA THR A 135 -20.60 5.53 -7.26
C THR A 135 -21.87 5.67 -6.44
N ASP A 136 -22.49 4.56 -6.02
CA ASP A 136 -23.70 4.61 -5.19
C ASP A 136 -23.35 5.04 -3.77
N ARG A 137 -22.26 4.53 -3.21
CA ARG A 137 -21.75 4.99 -1.91
C ARG A 137 -21.39 6.48 -1.97
N MET A 138 -20.67 6.93 -3.01
CA MET A 138 -20.33 8.35 -3.16
C MET A 138 -21.56 9.26 -3.21
N LYS A 139 -22.63 8.84 -3.92
CA LYS A 139 -23.89 9.59 -3.95
C LYS A 139 -24.54 9.67 -2.56
N ARG A 140 -24.56 8.56 -1.80
CA ARG A 140 -25.10 8.55 -0.44
C ARG A 140 -24.30 9.46 0.49
N MET A 141 -22.97 9.41 0.41
CA MET A 141 -22.08 10.27 1.20
C MET A 141 -22.29 11.74 0.87
N SER A 142 -22.39 12.10 -0.41
CA SER A 142 -22.65 13.48 -0.83
C SER A 142 -24.00 13.99 -0.31
N ALA A 143 -25.03 13.17 -0.36
CA ALA A 143 -26.36 13.53 0.18
C ALA A 143 -26.33 13.72 1.71
N ALA A 144 -25.63 12.84 2.44
CA ALA A 144 -25.46 12.98 3.88
C ALA A 144 -24.61 14.21 4.25
N GLN A 145 -23.61 14.52 3.45
CA GLN A 145 -22.76 15.71 3.60
C GLN A 145 -23.58 17.00 3.43
N GLU A 146 -24.48 17.07 2.44
CA GLU A 146 -25.37 18.23 2.25
C GLU A 146 -26.29 18.46 3.44
N GLN A 147 -26.84 17.38 4.03
CA GLN A 147 -27.69 17.46 5.23
C GLN A 147 -26.94 17.95 6.48
N ASN A 148 -25.63 17.71 6.54
CA ASN A 148 -24.77 18.04 7.69
C ASN A 148 -23.68 19.07 7.32
N ARG A 149 -23.92 19.91 6.34
CA ARG A 149 -22.92 20.80 5.73
C ARG A 149 -22.13 21.65 6.73
N SER A 150 -22.80 22.19 7.76
CA SER A 150 -22.13 23.02 8.77
C SER A 150 -21.08 22.23 9.56
N ARG A 151 -21.41 21.00 9.98
CA ARG A 151 -20.49 20.12 10.71
C ARG A 151 -19.31 19.70 9.82
N PHE A 152 -19.57 19.32 8.57
CA PHE A 152 -18.50 18.96 7.63
C PHE A 152 -17.57 20.13 7.33
N THR A 153 -18.13 21.35 7.19
CA THR A 153 -17.32 22.55 7.00
C THR A 153 -16.46 22.88 8.21
N GLU A 154 -16.97 22.66 9.42
CA GLU A 154 -16.22 22.87 10.65
C GLU A 154 -15.03 21.90 10.79
N VAL A 155 -15.24 20.62 10.47
CA VAL A 155 -14.23 19.56 10.64
C VAL A 155 -13.25 19.53 9.47
N TYR A 156 -13.76 19.57 8.24
CA TYR A 156 -12.96 19.31 7.02
C TYR A 156 -12.80 20.55 6.14
N GLY A 157 -13.50 21.64 6.42
CA GLY A 157 -13.46 22.84 5.62
C GLY A 157 -12.07 23.45 5.55
N GLY A 158 -11.72 23.93 4.35
CA GLY A 158 -10.46 24.59 4.05
C GLY A 158 -10.35 24.90 2.57
N ASP A 159 -9.41 25.73 2.21
CA ASP A 159 -9.17 26.11 0.82
C ASP A 159 -8.20 25.14 0.13
N ILE A 160 -7.23 24.63 0.89
CA ILE A 160 -6.22 23.67 0.45
C ILE A 160 -6.15 22.55 1.46
N ALA A 161 -6.23 21.29 1.02
CA ALA A 161 -6.15 20.14 1.89
C ALA A 161 -5.20 19.08 1.32
N PHE A 162 -4.39 18.49 2.19
CA PHE A 162 -3.66 17.26 1.93
C PHE A 162 -4.19 16.17 2.85
N VAL A 163 -4.49 15.00 2.29
CA VAL A 163 -4.94 13.81 3.03
C VAL A 163 -3.97 12.67 2.73
N GLY A 164 -3.30 12.14 3.76
CA GLY A 164 -2.39 11.00 3.58
C GLY A 164 -1.24 10.97 4.58
N ALA A 165 -0.41 9.92 4.50
CA ALA A 165 0.80 9.78 5.30
C ALA A 165 1.85 10.82 4.89
N MET A 166 2.63 11.31 5.84
CA MET A 166 3.79 12.16 5.57
C MET A 166 5.08 11.35 5.43
N TYR A 167 5.04 10.04 5.64
CA TYR A 167 6.20 9.13 5.66
C TYR A 167 7.32 9.54 6.63
N ASN A 168 6.98 10.24 7.72
CA ASN A 168 7.87 10.55 8.83
C ASN A 168 7.80 9.54 9.98
N GLU A 169 7.19 8.40 9.74
CA GLU A 169 6.82 7.38 10.70
C GLU A 169 7.90 6.31 10.87
N LYS A 170 7.57 5.27 11.66
CA LYS A 170 8.39 4.05 11.85
C LYS A 170 8.87 3.40 10.54
N HIS A 171 8.19 3.69 9.43
CA HIS A 171 8.48 3.15 8.10
C HIS A 171 9.48 3.98 7.29
N ASN A 172 9.87 5.17 7.74
CA ASN A 172 11.01 5.88 7.17
C ASN A 172 12.30 5.30 7.77
N LEU A 173 12.86 4.33 7.06
CA LEU A 173 14.04 3.62 7.54
C LEU A 173 15.35 4.35 7.24
N TYR A 174 15.34 5.39 6.40
CA TYR A 174 16.54 6.15 6.04
C TYR A 174 17.23 6.76 7.27
N ASP A 175 16.45 7.33 8.17
CA ASP A 175 16.98 7.94 9.39
C ASP A 175 17.59 6.92 10.37
N LYS A 176 17.37 5.61 10.16
CA LYS A 176 17.98 4.51 10.92
C LYS A 176 19.34 4.07 10.37
N LEU A 177 19.77 4.62 9.25
CA LEU A 177 21.12 4.40 8.71
C LEU A 177 22.16 5.26 9.44
N ASP A 178 22.24 5.13 10.77
CA ASP A 178 23.09 5.99 11.63
C ASP A 178 24.58 5.73 11.46
N GLY A 179 24.96 4.51 11.07
CA GLY A 179 26.33 4.05 10.98
C GLY A 179 27.01 4.26 9.61
N ILE A 180 26.31 4.82 8.61
CA ILE A 180 26.92 5.05 7.28
C ILE A 180 27.91 6.21 7.32
N SER A 181 28.95 6.14 6.48
CA SER A 181 29.96 7.20 6.34
C SER A 181 29.35 8.49 5.78
N ASP A 182 30.00 9.63 6.06
CA ASP A 182 29.63 10.93 5.48
C ASP A 182 29.66 10.90 3.95
N PHE A 183 30.57 10.14 3.36
CA PHE A 183 30.65 9.95 1.92
C PHE A 183 29.39 9.26 1.39
N THR A 184 29.00 8.13 1.99
CA THR A 184 27.77 7.40 1.61
C THR A 184 26.56 8.27 1.79
N ARG A 185 26.43 8.99 2.91
CA ARG A 185 25.31 9.90 3.17
C ARG A 185 25.20 10.97 2.10
N GLY A 186 26.30 11.67 1.82
CA GLY A 186 26.34 12.69 0.77
C GLY A 186 26.04 12.14 -0.64
N TYR A 187 26.48 10.91 -0.93
CA TYR A 187 26.13 10.23 -2.16
C TYR A 187 24.62 9.96 -2.25
N LEU A 188 24.03 9.34 -1.22
CA LEU A 188 22.59 9.03 -1.17
C LEU A 188 21.73 10.30 -1.29
N ASP A 189 22.07 11.37 -0.58
CA ASP A 189 21.39 12.66 -0.69
C ASP A 189 21.47 13.22 -2.13
N SER A 190 22.63 13.09 -2.76
CA SER A 190 22.85 13.57 -4.13
C SER A 190 22.02 12.79 -5.15
N VAL A 191 21.98 11.46 -5.06
CA VAL A 191 21.20 10.63 -6.00
C VAL A 191 19.69 10.78 -5.77
N MET A 192 19.23 10.92 -4.53
CA MET A 192 17.82 11.25 -4.23
C MET A 192 17.43 12.61 -4.83
N ASN A 193 18.29 13.64 -4.66
CA ASN A 193 18.05 14.95 -5.27
C ASN A 193 18.06 14.90 -6.82
N ALA A 194 18.84 14.02 -7.42
CA ALA A 194 18.80 13.78 -8.86
C ALA A 194 17.51 13.08 -9.28
N GLN A 195 17.10 12.03 -8.56
CA GLN A 195 15.86 11.30 -8.82
C GLN A 195 14.63 12.21 -8.77
N ARG A 196 14.55 13.14 -7.83
CA ARG A 196 13.46 14.14 -7.73
C ARG A 196 13.29 15.00 -8.99
N LYS A 197 14.29 15.04 -9.87
CA LYS A 197 14.27 15.79 -11.15
C LYS A 197 14.05 14.90 -12.38
N VAL A 198 14.03 13.58 -12.20
CA VAL A 198 13.86 12.60 -13.26
C VAL A 198 12.49 11.94 -13.12
N TYR A 199 11.60 12.19 -14.08
CA TYR A 199 10.27 11.61 -14.12
C TYR A 199 10.21 10.45 -15.12
N GLY A 200 9.42 9.42 -14.78
CA GLY A 200 9.21 8.27 -15.67
C GLY A 200 10.29 7.20 -15.63
N HIS A 201 11.34 7.37 -14.82
CA HIS A 201 12.37 6.37 -14.60
C HIS A 201 12.87 6.40 -13.16
N PHE A 202 12.74 5.27 -12.46
CA PHE A 202 13.21 5.10 -11.09
C PHE A 202 14.57 4.40 -11.13
N PHE A 203 15.66 5.17 -10.97
CA PHE A 203 17.02 4.66 -11.13
C PHE A 203 17.77 4.40 -9.81
N LEU A 204 17.13 4.63 -8.67
CA LEU A 204 17.83 4.52 -7.38
C LEU A 204 18.40 3.12 -7.13
N GLU A 205 17.71 2.08 -7.57
CA GLU A 205 18.22 0.71 -7.46
C GLU A 205 19.54 0.54 -8.23
N GLU A 206 19.64 1.12 -9.42
CA GLU A 206 20.80 0.97 -10.32
C GLU A 206 22.08 1.59 -9.78
N VAL A 207 21.94 2.61 -8.93
CA VAL A 207 23.10 3.36 -8.38
C VAL A 207 23.56 2.84 -7.02
N LEU A 208 22.81 1.92 -6.40
CA LEU A 208 23.21 1.29 -5.14
C LEU A 208 24.12 0.10 -5.39
N ASN A 209 25.42 0.36 -5.45
CA ASN A 209 26.41 -0.68 -5.71
C ASN A 209 27.70 -0.49 -4.89
N GLY A 210 28.60 -1.49 -4.94
CA GLY A 210 29.95 -1.43 -4.40
C GLY A 210 30.02 -1.03 -2.93
N GLU A 211 30.79 0.02 -2.65
CA GLU A 211 31.05 0.49 -1.28
C GLU A 211 29.82 1.12 -0.63
N ILE A 212 28.96 1.78 -1.42
CA ILE A 212 27.73 2.39 -0.94
C ILE A 212 26.81 1.32 -0.32
N LEU A 213 26.52 0.27 -1.10
CA LEU A 213 25.67 -0.83 -0.63
C LEU A 213 26.27 -1.55 0.58
N LYS A 214 27.59 -1.77 0.58
CA LYS A 214 28.31 -2.39 1.69
C LYS A 214 28.21 -1.56 2.95
N ASP A 215 28.33 -0.26 2.85
CA ASP A 215 28.22 0.67 3.99
C ASP A 215 26.81 0.67 4.57
N MET A 216 25.78 0.71 3.71
CA MET A 216 24.37 0.58 4.12
C MET A 216 24.11 -0.76 4.82
N LEU A 217 24.60 -1.88 4.28
CA LEU A 217 24.47 -3.21 4.87
C LEU A 217 25.14 -3.33 6.24
N ASN A 218 26.28 -2.66 6.43
CA ASN A 218 26.97 -2.63 7.72
C ASN A 218 26.19 -1.83 8.77
N SER A 219 25.49 -0.77 8.37
CA SER A 219 24.70 0.07 9.25
C SER A 219 23.38 -0.59 9.63
N LEU A 220 22.64 -1.10 8.66
CA LEU A 220 21.36 -1.78 8.89
C LEU A 220 21.26 -2.99 7.93
N PRO A 221 21.64 -4.19 8.40
CA PRO A 221 21.61 -5.37 7.57
C PRO A 221 20.22 -5.70 7.04
N LEU A 222 20.14 -6.00 5.74
CA LEU A 222 18.95 -6.56 5.10
C LEU A 222 19.31 -7.90 4.47
N GLU A 223 18.41 -8.85 4.57
CA GLU A 223 18.49 -10.12 3.85
C GLU A 223 17.40 -10.16 2.78
N PRO A 224 17.74 -10.61 1.55
CA PRO A 224 16.74 -10.81 0.52
C PRO A 224 15.76 -11.91 0.93
N ASN A 225 14.52 -11.78 0.48
CA ASN A 225 13.55 -12.83 0.71
C ASN A 225 13.87 -14.06 -0.15
N ASN A 226 13.87 -15.25 0.45
CA ASN A 226 14.16 -16.50 -0.25
C ASN A 226 13.01 -16.98 -1.18
N ASP A 227 11.86 -16.32 -1.13
CA ASP A 227 10.65 -16.66 -1.88
C ASP A 227 10.35 -15.70 -3.03
N GLY A 228 11.26 -14.79 -3.36
CA GLY A 228 11.07 -13.76 -4.38
C GLY A 228 12.34 -13.40 -5.15
N VAL A 229 12.16 -12.46 -6.08
CA VAL A 229 13.24 -11.97 -6.97
C VAL A 229 13.76 -10.58 -6.57
N GLU A 230 13.29 -10.02 -5.48
CA GLU A 230 13.73 -8.70 -5.02
C GLU A 230 15.21 -8.73 -4.67
N THR A 231 15.91 -7.72 -5.15
CA THR A 231 17.32 -7.51 -4.81
C THR A 231 17.45 -6.73 -3.50
N ILE A 232 18.61 -6.81 -2.85
CA ILE A 232 18.92 -5.95 -1.69
C ILE A 232 18.89 -4.47 -2.11
N GLN A 233 19.38 -4.17 -3.30
CA GLN A 233 19.35 -2.82 -3.88
C GLN A 233 17.92 -2.30 -4.00
N TYR A 234 17.00 -3.13 -4.52
CA TYR A 234 15.58 -2.77 -4.59
C TYR A 234 14.99 -2.46 -3.21
N LEU A 235 15.27 -3.29 -2.22
CA LEU A 235 14.76 -3.08 -0.86
C LEU A 235 15.24 -1.75 -0.25
N TYR A 236 16.54 -1.42 -0.42
CA TYR A 236 17.05 -0.12 0.03
C TYR A 236 16.48 1.04 -0.78
N ALA A 237 16.39 0.90 -2.10
CA ALA A 237 15.84 1.96 -2.95
C ALA A 237 14.39 2.27 -2.60
N ASP A 238 13.54 1.25 -2.41
CA ASP A 238 12.11 1.43 -2.13
C ASP A 238 11.85 1.82 -0.67
N TYR A 239 12.32 1.02 0.30
CA TYR A 239 11.96 1.22 1.70
C TYR A 239 12.73 2.35 2.39
N PHE A 240 13.91 2.71 1.90
CA PHE A 240 14.73 3.75 2.51
C PHE A 240 14.70 5.03 1.68
N LEU A 241 15.13 4.98 0.43
CA LEU A 241 15.34 6.20 -0.36
C LEU A 241 14.03 6.77 -0.90
N ALA A 242 13.17 5.96 -1.50
CA ALA A 242 11.91 6.45 -2.06
C ALA A 242 10.98 7.00 -0.97
N ARG A 243 10.92 6.36 0.19
CA ARG A 243 10.11 6.85 1.32
C ARG A 243 10.67 8.13 1.93
N LYS A 244 12.00 8.25 2.04
CA LYS A 244 12.65 9.50 2.46
C LYS A 244 12.34 10.63 1.49
N MET A 245 12.46 10.39 0.17
CA MET A 245 12.09 11.37 -0.85
C MET A 245 10.62 11.77 -0.75
N ALA A 246 9.71 10.82 -0.56
CA ALA A 246 8.29 11.10 -0.41
C ALA A 246 7.99 11.94 0.85
N ASN A 247 8.70 11.70 1.95
CA ASN A 247 8.61 12.54 3.15
C ASN A 247 9.10 13.95 2.87
N ASP A 248 10.28 14.10 2.24
CA ASP A 248 10.88 15.40 1.94
C ASP A 248 9.99 16.22 0.99
N ASP A 249 9.47 15.60 -0.07
CA ASP A 249 8.59 16.26 -1.04
C ASP A 249 7.29 16.74 -0.38
N ARG A 250 6.64 15.89 0.39
CA ARG A 250 5.39 16.25 1.09
C ARG A 250 5.61 17.36 2.11
N THR A 251 6.69 17.26 2.88
CA THR A 251 7.06 18.29 3.87
C THR A 251 7.40 19.62 3.19
N GLU A 252 8.16 19.60 2.11
CA GLU A 252 8.52 20.80 1.35
C GLU A 252 7.29 21.47 0.73
N ILE A 253 6.41 20.67 0.07
CA ILE A 253 5.19 21.20 -0.56
C ILE A 253 4.28 21.83 0.49
N MET A 254 3.99 21.13 1.58
CA MET A 254 3.12 21.65 2.64
C MET A 254 3.72 22.87 3.32
N SER A 255 5.04 22.89 3.54
CA SER A 255 5.73 24.05 4.11
C SER A 255 5.66 25.27 3.18
N ARG A 256 5.78 25.07 1.87
CA ARG A 256 5.63 26.17 0.89
C ARG A 256 4.19 26.67 0.84
N LEU A 257 3.21 25.78 0.79
CA LEU A 257 1.79 26.16 0.81
C LEU A 257 1.44 26.97 2.05
N GLY A 258 1.90 26.54 3.23
CA GLY A 258 1.67 27.29 4.46
C GLY A 258 2.36 28.66 4.48
N ARG A 259 3.61 28.75 4.01
CA ARG A 259 4.36 30.00 3.96
C ARG A 259 3.79 31.00 2.96
N ASP A 260 3.48 30.52 1.76
CA ASP A 260 3.18 31.38 0.63
C ASP A 260 1.67 31.74 0.57
N PHE A 261 0.80 30.85 1.05
CA PHE A 261 -0.65 31.01 0.98
C PHE A 261 -1.36 30.96 2.34
N GLY A 262 -0.79 30.39 3.38
CA GLY A 262 -1.48 30.10 4.64
C GLY A 262 -1.90 31.32 5.48
N LYS A 263 -1.60 32.56 5.03
CA LYS A 263 -2.14 33.79 5.61
C LYS A 263 -3.48 34.20 4.98
N GLU A 264 -3.71 33.83 3.72
CA GLU A 264 -4.88 34.19 2.93
C GLU A 264 -5.85 33.02 2.78
N TYR A 265 -5.31 31.79 2.80
CA TYR A 265 -6.05 30.55 2.58
C TYR A 265 -5.87 29.61 3.76
N MET A 266 -6.90 28.87 4.10
CA MET A 266 -6.84 27.83 5.10
C MET A 266 -6.20 26.57 4.52
N VAL A 267 -4.96 26.27 4.94
CA VAL A 267 -4.20 25.09 4.53
C VAL A 267 -4.35 24.01 5.61
N ASN A 268 -4.93 22.88 5.27
CA ASN A 268 -5.16 21.77 6.19
C ASN A 268 -4.33 20.53 5.82
N LEU A 269 -3.82 19.87 6.83
CA LEU A 269 -3.11 18.59 6.74
C LEU A 269 -3.86 17.55 7.56
N PHE A 270 -4.35 16.52 6.88
CA PHE A 270 -4.97 15.34 7.47
C PHE A 270 -4.00 14.17 7.32
N THR A 271 -3.39 13.76 8.39
CA THR A 271 -2.38 12.68 8.39
C THR A 271 -2.61 11.73 9.54
N PHE A 272 -2.16 10.47 9.38
CA PHE A 272 -2.33 9.41 10.37
C PHE A 272 -1.40 9.54 11.58
N ASN A 273 -0.33 10.31 11.46
CA ASN A 273 0.72 10.36 12.45
C ASN A 273 1.04 11.78 12.89
N GLU A 274 1.75 11.86 14.03
CA GLU A 274 2.32 13.11 14.48
C GLU A 274 3.26 13.69 13.41
N THR A 275 2.96 14.89 12.98
CA THR A 275 3.80 15.65 12.05
C THR A 275 4.42 16.84 12.76
N PRO A 276 5.63 17.27 12.34
CA PRO A 276 6.17 18.53 12.78
C PRO A 276 5.18 19.67 12.52
N MET A 277 5.10 20.64 13.42
CA MET A 277 4.30 21.83 13.18
C MET A 277 4.86 22.60 11.99
N LEU A 278 4.05 22.78 10.96
CA LEU A 278 4.38 23.57 9.77
C LEU A 278 3.74 24.97 9.91
N LEU A 279 4.47 26.00 9.49
CA LEU A 279 4.01 27.37 9.59
C LEU A 279 2.73 27.59 8.77
N ASN A 280 1.67 28.09 9.41
CA ASN A 280 0.36 28.36 8.81
C ASN A 280 -0.29 27.14 8.12
N VAL A 281 -0.01 25.96 8.62
CA VAL A 281 -0.69 24.71 8.23
C VAL A 281 -1.41 24.15 9.43
N ASN A 282 -2.71 23.90 9.31
CA ASN A 282 -3.51 23.31 10.37
C ASN A 282 -3.36 21.79 10.32
N ASN A 283 -2.73 21.19 11.31
CA ASN A 283 -2.77 19.73 11.46
C ASN A 283 -4.11 19.33 12.08
N ARG A 284 -4.93 18.63 11.30
CA ARG A 284 -6.29 18.20 11.66
C ARG A 284 -6.33 16.77 12.20
N GLY A 285 -5.17 16.09 12.20
CA GLY A 285 -5.09 14.68 12.60
C GLY A 285 -5.59 13.71 11.52
N PRO A 286 -5.76 12.43 11.89
CA PRO A 286 -6.21 11.42 10.96
C PRO A 286 -7.68 11.62 10.58
N VAL A 287 -8.03 11.21 9.36
CA VAL A 287 -9.42 11.00 8.93
C VAL A 287 -9.76 9.52 9.00
N ASP A 288 -10.95 9.22 9.44
CA ASP A 288 -11.49 7.87 9.33
C ASP A 288 -12.08 7.70 7.92
N TYR A 289 -11.36 7.00 7.06
CA TYR A 289 -11.79 6.77 5.66
C TYR A 289 -13.11 6.01 5.52
N TYR A 290 -13.60 5.39 6.58
CA TYR A 290 -14.84 4.64 6.57
C TYR A 290 -16.03 5.45 7.10
N ASN A 291 -15.79 6.27 8.13
CA ASN A 291 -16.85 6.97 8.86
C ASN A 291 -16.87 8.48 8.59
N ASP A 292 -15.76 9.04 8.09
CA ASP A 292 -15.62 10.46 7.76
C ASP A 292 -15.70 10.70 6.26
#